data_285ec853bee51aca068c1233ece9088e
#
_entry.id   285ec853bee51aca068c1233ece9088e
#
_cell.length_a   1.000
_cell.length_b   1.000
_cell.length_c   1.000
_cell.angle_alpha   90.00
_cell.angle_beta   90.00
_cell.angle_gamma   90.00
#
_symmetry.space_group_name_H-M   'P 1'
#
loop_
_entity.id
_entity.type
_entity.pdbx_description
1 polymer ?
#
loop_
_entity_poly.entity_id
_entity_poly.type
_entity_poly.pdbx_seq_one_letter_code
_entity_poly.pdbx_strand_id
1 'polypeptide(L)'
;MITKNELRLYRQLKQEAKELSEQIEELEMTMIVPGCQQITGMPVYHSEDHDKIANVLAKAEQMRKVYFDKVDVLLDLQEKIEVAVAKLEPKERRLIRLYYFAGLTWEEVAVQMDYAWRQTHRLHNICLKKLKMA
;
A
#
# COMPACT_ATOMS: atom_id res chain seq x y z
N MET A 1 5.57 -21.43 5.42
CA MET A 1 5.55 -21.68 3.97
C MET A 1 4.80 -20.58 3.25
N ILE A 2 5.48 -19.87 2.35
CA ILE A 2 4.91 -18.74 1.61
C ILE A 2 4.95 -19.06 0.12
N THR A 3 3.85 -18.83 -0.58
CA THR A 3 3.76 -19.02 -2.02
C THR A 3 4.01 -17.70 -2.75
N LYS A 4 4.38 -17.80 -4.02
CA LYS A 4 4.54 -16.64 -4.91
C LYS A 4 3.24 -15.83 -5.00
N ASN A 5 2.09 -16.52 -5.00
CA ASN A 5 0.78 -15.87 -5.06
C ASN A 5 0.50 -15.03 -3.82
N GLU A 6 0.89 -15.50 -2.65
CA GLU A 6 0.73 -14.73 -1.41
C GLU A 6 1.61 -13.48 -1.40
N LEU A 7 2.83 -13.57 -1.91
CA LEU A 7 3.72 -12.42 -2.05
C LEU A 7 3.16 -11.39 -3.04
N ARG A 8 2.63 -11.85 -4.17
CA ARG A 8 1.98 -10.99 -5.17
C ARG A 8 0.75 -10.33 -4.59
N LEU A 9 -0.05 -11.08 -3.85
CA LEU A 9 -1.24 -10.55 -3.20
C LEU A 9 -0.88 -9.45 -2.21
N TYR A 10 0.15 -9.66 -1.41
CA TYR A 10 0.65 -8.65 -0.47
C TYR A 10 1.05 -7.36 -1.19
N ARG A 11 1.84 -7.48 -2.27
CA ARG A 11 2.29 -6.32 -3.05
C ARG A 11 1.10 -5.56 -3.64
N GLN A 12 0.14 -6.28 -4.20
CA GLN A 12 -1.06 -5.70 -4.81
C GLN A 12 -1.93 -4.99 -3.77
N LEU A 13 -2.21 -5.65 -2.65
CA LEU A 13 -3.02 -5.08 -1.57
C LEU A 13 -2.37 -3.84 -0.97
N LYS A 14 -1.04 -3.85 -0.83
CA LYS A 14 -0.31 -2.70 -0.31
C LYS A 14 -0.44 -1.50 -1.23
N GLN A 15 -0.35 -1.72 -2.54
CA GLN A 15 -0.54 -0.67 -3.53
C GLN A 15 -1.98 -0.13 -3.50
N GLU A 16 -2.97 -1.02 -3.44
CA GLU A 16 -4.38 -0.63 -3.34
C GLU A 16 -4.67 0.16 -2.06
N ALA A 17 -4.11 -0.27 -0.93
CA ALA A 17 -4.26 0.44 0.34
C ALA A 17 -3.65 1.83 0.28
N LYS A 18 -2.49 1.97 -0.35
CA LYS A 18 -1.85 3.27 -0.54
C LYS A 18 -2.70 4.20 -1.40
N GLU A 19 -3.21 3.71 -2.52
CA GLU A 19 -4.08 4.48 -3.41
C GLU A 19 -5.36 4.91 -2.69
N LEU A 20 -5.95 4.01 -1.92
CA LEU A 20 -7.16 4.30 -1.15
C LEU A 20 -6.91 5.34 -0.07
N SER A 21 -5.76 5.27 0.61
CA SER A 21 -5.33 6.26 1.60
C SER A 21 -5.19 7.65 0.98
N GLU A 22 -4.59 7.72 -0.21
CA GLU A 22 -4.46 8.97 -0.96
C GLU A 22 -5.82 9.54 -1.38
N GLN A 23 -6.74 8.69 -1.81
CA GLN A 23 -8.11 9.10 -2.16
C GLN A 23 -8.88 9.64 -0.95
N ILE A 24 -8.70 9.04 0.21
CA ILE A 24 -9.32 9.50 1.45
C ILE A 24 -8.77 10.89 1.82
N GLU A 25 -7.46 11.09 1.73
CA GLU A 25 -6.83 12.39 1.97
C GLU A 25 -7.35 13.45 1.02
N GLU A 26 -7.49 13.15 -0.26
CA GLU A 26 -8.04 14.07 -1.26
C GLU A 26 -9.48 14.48 -0.91
N LEU A 27 -10.31 13.53 -0.50
CA LEU A 27 -11.69 13.81 -0.06
C LEU A 27 -11.71 14.73 1.14
N GLU A 28 -10.87 14.47 2.13
CA GLU A 28 -10.79 15.30 3.33
C GLU A 28 -10.29 16.71 3.01
N MET A 29 -9.35 16.84 2.09
CA MET A 29 -8.84 18.13 1.64
C MET A 29 -9.91 18.96 0.91
N THR A 30 -10.81 18.33 0.15
CA THR A 30 -11.92 19.04 -0.51
C THR A 30 -12.90 19.63 0.48
N MET A 31 -12.99 19.07 1.68
CA MET A 31 -13.83 19.66 2.74
C MET A 31 -13.17 20.85 3.42
N ILE A 32 -11.85 20.85 3.55
CA ILE A 32 -11.09 21.88 4.24
C ILE A 32 -10.92 23.13 3.37
N VAL A 33 -10.57 22.96 2.10
CA VAL A 33 -10.26 24.05 1.17
C VAL A 33 -11.47 25.00 0.95
N PRO A 34 -12.70 24.53 0.71
CA PRO A 34 -13.85 25.41 0.63
C PRO A 34 -14.12 26.20 1.92
N GLY A 35 -13.90 25.58 3.08
CA GLY A 35 -14.07 26.24 4.37
C GLY A 35 -13.06 27.36 4.59
N CYS A 36 -11.81 27.18 4.19
CA CYS A 36 -10.76 28.19 4.29
C CYS A 36 -10.98 29.36 3.33
N GLN A 37 -11.52 29.12 2.15
CA GLN A 37 -11.80 30.16 1.16
C GLN A 37 -12.98 31.06 1.55
N GLN A 38 -13.85 30.60 2.41
CA GLN A 38 -15.05 31.32 2.84
C GLN A 38 -14.78 32.27 4.02
N ILE A 39 -13.56 32.33 4.51
CA ILE A 39 -13.19 33.20 5.66
C ILE A 39 -13.35 34.68 5.32
N THR A 40 -13.27 35.07 4.05
CA THR A 40 -13.39 36.46 3.60
C THR A 40 -14.83 36.90 3.30
N GLY A 41 -15.80 35.99 3.37
CA GLY A 41 -17.20 36.28 3.12
C GLY A 41 -18.06 35.79 4.26
N MET A 42 -19.30 36.25 4.33
CA MET A 42 -20.25 35.69 5.28
C MET A 42 -20.45 34.19 4.97
N PRO A 43 -20.34 33.32 5.97
CA PRO A 43 -20.65 31.90 5.75
C PRO A 43 -22.12 31.75 5.42
N VAL A 44 -22.43 31.66 4.14
CA VAL A 44 -23.76 31.34 3.70
C VAL A 44 -23.88 29.83 3.72
N TYR A 45 -24.41 29.30 4.82
CA TYR A 45 -24.72 27.90 4.91
C TYR A 45 -26.01 27.64 4.13
N HIS A 46 -25.85 27.18 2.89
CA HIS A 46 -26.98 26.64 2.15
C HIS A 46 -27.19 25.20 2.61
N SER A 47 -28.42 24.77 2.72
CA SER A 47 -28.77 23.38 3.07
C SER A 47 -28.13 22.36 2.13
N GLU A 48 -27.94 22.76 0.87
CA GLU A 48 -27.25 21.94 -0.13
C GLU A 48 -25.78 21.68 0.23
N ASP A 49 -25.09 22.66 0.82
CA ASP A 49 -23.69 22.53 1.23
C ASP A 49 -23.55 21.58 2.42
N HIS A 50 -24.52 21.59 3.33
CA HIS A 50 -24.57 20.64 4.46
C HIS A 50 -24.77 19.21 3.95
N ASP A 51 -25.66 19.01 2.98
CA ASP A 51 -25.90 17.68 2.40
C ASP A 51 -24.66 17.16 1.66
N LYS A 52 -23.97 18.03 0.94
CA LYS A 52 -22.72 17.67 0.26
C LYS A 52 -21.63 17.27 1.25
N ILE A 53 -21.47 18.02 2.32
CA ILE A 53 -20.48 17.72 3.37
C ILE A 53 -20.83 16.39 4.03
N ALA A 54 -22.09 16.18 4.39
CA ALA A 54 -22.55 14.94 4.99
C ALA A 54 -22.30 13.74 4.07
N ASN A 55 -22.55 13.88 2.77
CA ASN A 55 -22.33 12.84 1.79
C ASN A 55 -20.82 12.53 1.64
N VAL A 56 -19.96 13.55 1.64
CA VAL A 56 -18.50 13.36 1.57
C VAL A 56 -17.98 12.66 2.81
N LEU A 57 -18.47 13.05 4.00
CA LEU A 57 -18.10 12.40 5.25
C LEU A 57 -18.49 10.93 5.27
N ALA A 58 -19.73 10.62 4.85
CA ALA A 58 -20.20 9.25 4.77
C ALA A 58 -19.37 8.41 3.82
N LYS A 59 -19.02 8.97 2.66
CA LYS A 59 -18.18 8.32 1.67
C LYS A 59 -16.76 8.07 2.21
N ALA A 60 -16.19 9.07 2.89
CA ALA A 60 -14.88 8.94 3.51
C ALA A 60 -14.86 7.84 4.59
N GLU A 61 -15.91 7.73 5.39
CA GLU A 61 -16.04 6.67 6.39
C GLU A 61 -16.10 5.29 5.77
N GLN A 62 -16.88 5.13 4.69
CA GLN A 62 -16.95 3.87 3.95
C GLN A 62 -15.58 3.48 3.38
N MET A 63 -14.87 4.44 2.81
CA MET A 63 -13.53 4.21 2.27
C MET A 63 -12.54 3.83 3.36
N ARG A 64 -12.63 4.43 4.56
CA ARG A 64 -11.80 4.07 5.70
C ARG A 64 -12.05 2.63 6.16
N LYS A 65 -13.29 2.19 6.18
CA LYS A 65 -13.63 0.81 6.52
C LYS A 65 -12.98 -0.17 5.54
N VAL A 66 -13.08 0.10 4.26
CA VAL A 66 -12.44 -0.72 3.22
C VAL A 66 -10.92 -0.70 3.41
N TYR A 67 -10.35 0.46 3.70
CA TYR A 67 -8.92 0.60 3.96
C TYR A 67 -8.47 -0.24 5.16
N PHE A 68 -9.16 -0.16 6.28
CA PHE A 68 -8.81 -0.94 7.47
C PHE A 68 -8.96 -2.43 7.26
N ASP A 69 -9.97 -2.87 6.49
CA ASP A 69 -10.11 -4.29 6.12
C ASP A 69 -8.90 -4.77 5.31
N LYS A 70 -8.44 -3.96 4.37
CA LYS A 70 -7.23 -4.28 3.59
C LYS A 70 -5.98 -4.31 4.47
N VAL A 71 -5.87 -3.37 5.40
CA VAL A 71 -4.73 -3.30 6.33
C VAL A 71 -4.69 -4.54 7.23
N ASP A 72 -5.84 -5.01 7.72
CA ASP A 72 -5.91 -6.24 8.52
C ASP A 72 -5.36 -7.45 7.76
N VAL A 73 -5.76 -7.62 6.50
CA VAL A 73 -5.25 -8.69 5.65
C VAL A 73 -3.75 -8.51 5.40
N LEU A 74 -3.31 -7.27 5.16
CA LEU A 74 -1.89 -6.96 4.95
C LEU A 74 -1.04 -7.33 6.17
N LEU A 75 -1.51 -7.01 7.37
CA LEU A 75 -0.77 -7.31 8.61
C LEU A 75 -0.62 -8.82 8.81
N ASP A 76 -1.67 -9.59 8.55
CA ASP A 76 -1.62 -11.04 8.66
C ASP A 76 -0.64 -11.65 7.64
N LEU A 77 -0.69 -11.18 6.39
CA LEU A 77 0.23 -11.61 5.35
C LEU A 77 1.67 -11.18 5.67
N GLN A 78 1.85 -9.95 6.17
CA GLN A 78 3.17 -9.44 6.52
C GLN A 78 3.84 -10.29 7.59
N GLU A 79 3.10 -10.64 8.63
CA GLU A 79 3.61 -11.51 9.70
C GLU A 79 4.05 -12.86 9.15
N LYS A 80 3.22 -13.47 8.31
CA LYS A 80 3.52 -14.74 7.67
C LYS A 80 4.76 -14.66 6.78
N ILE A 81 4.86 -13.58 5.99
CA ILE A 81 6.00 -13.36 5.09
C ILE A 81 7.28 -13.11 5.89
N GLU A 82 7.21 -12.30 6.96
CA GLU A 82 8.38 -11.99 7.80
C GLU A 82 8.97 -13.25 8.43
N VAL A 83 8.13 -14.17 8.90
CA VAL A 83 8.58 -15.44 9.46
C VAL A 83 9.31 -16.27 8.41
N ALA A 84 8.77 -16.35 7.21
CA ALA A 84 9.39 -17.10 6.12
C ALA A 84 10.68 -16.46 5.62
N VAL A 85 10.70 -15.14 5.49
CA VAL A 85 11.84 -14.37 4.98
C VAL A 85 13.00 -14.36 5.95
N ALA A 86 12.74 -14.47 7.25
CA ALA A 86 13.79 -14.51 8.27
C ALA A 86 14.79 -15.66 8.06
N LYS A 87 14.39 -16.70 7.35
CA LYS A 87 15.24 -17.87 7.06
C LYS A 87 16.15 -17.68 5.84
N LEU A 88 15.96 -16.60 5.09
CA LEU A 88 16.74 -16.31 3.89
C LEU A 88 18.05 -15.62 4.24
N GLU A 89 19.00 -15.65 3.29
CA GLU A 89 20.24 -14.89 3.40
C GLU A 89 19.98 -13.38 3.33
N PRO A 90 20.89 -12.54 3.88
CA PRO A 90 20.66 -11.09 3.92
C PRO A 90 20.34 -10.44 2.57
N LYS A 91 21.05 -10.83 1.51
CA LYS A 91 20.80 -10.28 0.15
C LYS A 91 19.44 -10.71 -0.40
N GLU A 92 19.03 -11.94 -0.07
CA GLU A 92 17.73 -12.47 -0.48
C GLU A 92 16.60 -11.75 0.25
N ARG A 93 16.75 -11.54 1.55
CA ARG A 93 15.78 -10.77 2.34
C ARG A 93 15.66 -9.36 1.80
N ARG A 94 16.77 -8.73 1.44
CA ARG A 94 16.76 -7.38 0.89
C ARG A 94 15.98 -7.30 -0.43
N LEU A 95 16.18 -8.27 -1.32
CA LEU A 95 15.45 -8.32 -2.59
C LEU A 95 13.93 -8.41 -2.36
N ILE A 96 13.50 -9.31 -1.47
CA ILE A 96 12.08 -9.47 -1.15
C ILE A 96 11.50 -8.20 -0.56
N ARG A 97 12.22 -7.54 0.35
CA ARG A 97 11.78 -6.28 0.95
C ARG A 97 11.66 -5.15 -0.08
N LEU A 98 12.61 -5.02 -0.99
CA LEU A 98 12.60 -3.98 -2.01
C LEU A 98 11.45 -4.15 -2.99
N TYR A 99 11.22 -5.37 -3.46
CA TYR A 99 10.18 -5.61 -4.45
C TYR A 99 8.78 -5.70 -3.85
N TYR A 100 8.60 -6.53 -2.82
CA TYR A 100 7.27 -6.80 -2.27
C TYR A 100 6.82 -5.81 -1.20
N PHE A 101 7.73 -5.35 -0.34
CA PHE A 101 7.37 -4.43 0.73
C PHE A 101 7.46 -2.96 0.30
N ALA A 102 8.55 -2.57 -0.34
CA ALA A 102 8.73 -1.19 -0.80
C ALA A 102 8.00 -0.88 -2.11
N GLY A 103 7.60 -1.92 -2.86
CA GLY A 103 6.84 -1.76 -4.09
C GLY A 103 7.64 -1.26 -5.28
N LEU A 104 8.95 -1.42 -5.25
CA LEU A 104 9.82 -0.99 -6.34
C LEU A 104 9.64 -1.86 -7.58
N THR A 105 9.94 -1.29 -8.75
CA THR A 105 10.00 -2.05 -10.00
C THR A 105 11.27 -2.91 -10.02
N TRP A 106 11.31 -3.91 -10.91
CA TRP A 106 12.50 -4.74 -11.05
C TRP A 106 13.75 -3.95 -11.44
N GLU A 107 13.59 -2.92 -12.26
CA GLU A 107 14.68 -2.01 -12.64
C GLU A 107 15.21 -1.25 -11.43
N GLU A 108 14.32 -0.73 -10.61
CA GLU A 108 14.69 -0.02 -9.37
C GLU A 108 15.37 -0.96 -8.36
N VAL A 109 14.89 -2.19 -8.24
CA VAL A 109 15.49 -3.20 -7.36
C VAL A 109 16.91 -3.53 -7.83
N ALA A 110 17.10 -3.71 -9.14
CA ALA A 110 18.42 -3.98 -9.71
C ALA A 110 19.41 -2.85 -9.43
N VAL A 111 18.97 -1.60 -9.55
CA VAL A 111 19.79 -0.42 -9.24
C VAL A 111 20.14 -0.38 -7.76
N GLN A 112 19.17 -0.61 -6.88
CA GLN A 112 19.38 -0.57 -5.42
C GLN A 112 20.33 -1.67 -4.94
N MET A 113 20.30 -2.83 -5.57
CA MET A 113 21.16 -3.95 -5.23
C MET A 113 22.48 -3.96 -5.97
N ASP A 114 22.66 -3.06 -6.92
CA ASP A 114 23.82 -3.01 -7.80
C ASP A 114 24.02 -4.32 -8.57
N TYR A 115 22.93 -4.88 -9.07
CA TYR A 115 22.90 -6.11 -9.85
C TYR A 115 22.39 -5.84 -11.26
N ALA A 116 22.81 -6.71 -12.20
CA ALA A 116 22.19 -6.74 -13.52
C ALA A 116 20.76 -7.28 -13.43
N TRP A 117 19.91 -6.90 -14.37
CA TRP A 117 18.51 -7.33 -14.40
C TRP A 117 18.36 -8.86 -14.34
N ARG A 118 19.16 -9.58 -15.11
CA ARG A 118 19.14 -11.06 -15.12
C ARG A 118 19.53 -11.65 -13.79
N GLN A 119 20.54 -11.08 -13.15
CA GLN A 119 21.03 -11.50 -11.85
C GLN A 119 19.97 -11.30 -10.77
N THR A 120 19.25 -10.19 -10.83
CA THR A 120 18.13 -9.88 -9.93
C THR A 120 17.02 -10.94 -10.04
N HIS A 121 16.65 -11.30 -11.28
CA HIS A 121 15.61 -12.32 -11.51
C HIS A 121 16.06 -13.72 -11.10
N ARG A 122 17.31 -14.08 -11.29
CA ARG A 122 17.86 -15.35 -10.80
C ARG A 122 17.76 -15.45 -9.28
N LEU A 123 18.16 -14.38 -8.60
CA LEU A 123 18.09 -14.32 -7.15
C LEU A 123 16.65 -14.43 -6.66
N HIS A 124 15.71 -13.77 -7.35
CA HIS A 124 14.30 -13.86 -7.05
C HIS A 124 13.78 -15.30 -7.16
N ASN A 125 14.15 -16.01 -8.23
CA ASN A 125 13.77 -17.41 -8.41
C ASN A 125 14.33 -18.31 -7.31
N ILE A 126 15.56 -18.07 -6.88
CA ILE A 126 16.18 -18.78 -5.76
C ILE A 126 15.38 -18.53 -4.48
N CYS A 127 15.02 -17.27 -4.21
CA CYS A 127 14.22 -16.92 -3.05
C CYS A 127 12.88 -17.66 -3.04
N LEU A 128 12.19 -17.67 -4.18
CA LEU A 128 10.89 -18.33 -4.30
C LEU A 128 10.98 -19.83 -4.03
N LYS A 129 12.02 -20.48 -4.51
CA LYS A 129 12.25 -21.90 -4.26
C LYS A 129 12.49 -22.17 -2.78
N LYS A 130 13.32 -21.36 -2.14
CA LYS A 130 13.59 -21.48 -0.70
C LYS A 130 12.35 -21.25 0.14
N LEU A 131 11.52 -20.26 -0.21
CA LEU A 131 10.30 -19.96 0.51
C LEU A 131 9.27 -21.09 0.42
N LYS A 132 9.19 -21.77 -0.74
CA LYS A 132 8.33 -22.94 -0.89
C LYS A 132 8.80 -24.14 -0.06
N MET A 133 10.09 -24.28 0.11
CA MET A 133 10.67 -25.39 0.85
C MET A 133 10.65 -25.18 2.37
N ALA A 134 10.48 -23.94 2.77
CA ALA A 134 10.38 -23.61 4.19
C ALA A 134 8.96 -23.84 4.70
#